data_ecfe658b22a35713982d18f6125e3841
#
_entry.id   ecfe658b22a35713982d18f6125e3841
#
_cell.length_a   1.000
_cell.length_b   1.000
_cell.length_c   1.000
_cell.angle_alpha   90.00
_cell.angle_beta   90.00
_cell.angle_gamma   90.00
#
_symmetry.space_group_name_H-M   'P 1'
#
loop_
_entity.id
_entity.type
_entity.pdbx_description
1 polymer ?
#
loop_
_entity_poly.entity_id
_entity_poly.type
_entity_poly.pdbx_seq_one_letter_code
_entity_poly.pdbx_strand_id
1 'polypeptide(L)'
;LLVARPTPGRVRRALRWVTPVALGLVVTALILGPAQGAMGLLGAQAANAGRDDPMRRRIITLLVVGTATLAIQAIGLLIAPYPWLVAPVMTLITLGVVWVWHALHTGPPGPINTVFAGAFGTYMGTQGWTVATLLPVTALAWGIAAGASIAMLALDPHGPRHEAVDAA
;
A
#
# COMPACT_ATOMS: atom_id res chain seq x y z
N LEU A 1 -9.74 -7.07 -31.87
CA LEU A 1 -10.81 -7.38 -30.92
C LEU A 1 -10.21 -8.25 -29.81
N LEU A 2 -9.88 -7.63 -28.67
CA LEU A 2 -9.45 -8.35 -27.45
C LEU A 2 -10.69 -9.00 -26.82
N VAL A 3 -10.95 -10.27 -27.15
CA VAL A 3 -11.95 -11.07 -26.46
C VAL A 3 -11.38 -11.48 -25.11
N ALA A 4 -11.82 -10.81 -24.05
CA ALA A 4 -11.48 -11.19 -22.68
C ALA A 4 -12.16 -12.55 -22.40
N ARG A 5 -11.39 -13.64 -22.41
CA ARG A 5 -11.87 -14.94 -21.97
C ARG A 5 -12.14 -14.89 -20.47
N PRO A 6 -13.35 -15.24 -20.02
CA PRO A 6 -13.64 -15.33 -18.58
C PRO A 6 -12.85 -16.51 -17.99
N THR A 7 -11.82 -16.21 -17.22
CA THR A 7 -11.10 -17.22 -16.43
C THR A 7 -11.87 -17.46 -15.12
N PRO A 8 -12.18 -18.72 -14.76
CA PRO A 8 -12.81 -19.04 -13.47
C PRO A 8 -11.96 -18.48 -12.33
N GLY A 9 -12.59 -17.94 -11.29
CA GLY A 9 -11.90 -17.36 -10.14
C GLY A 9 -11.42 -15.91 -10.27
N ARG A 10 -11.52 -15.27 -11.44
CA ARG A 10 -11.07 -13.87 -11.64
C ARG A 10 -11.76 -12.87 -10.72
N VAL A 11 -13.07 -13.03 -10.53
CA VAL A 11 -13.87 -12.16 -9.63
C VAL A 11 -13.43 -12.34 -8.18
N ARG A 12 -13.26 -13.60 -7.72
CA ARG A 12 -12.79 -13.90 -6.37
C ARG A 12 -11.41 -13.32 -6.10
N ARG A 13 -10.50 -13.43 -7.08
CA ARG A 13 -9.17 -12.82 -7.00
C ARG A 13 -9.26 -11.29 -6.93
N ALA A 14 -10.07 -10.66 -7.78
CA ALA A 14 -10.28 -9.21 -7.77
C ALA A 14 -10.86 -8.73 -6.43
N LEU A 15 -11.85 -9.42 -5.88
CA LEU A 15 -12.44 -9.11 -4.57
C LEU A 15 -11.40 -9.18 -3.45
N ARG A 16 -10.53 -10.18 -3.43
CA ARG A 16 -9.43 -10.28 -2.46
C ARG A 16 -8.45 -9.10 -2.55
N TRP A 17 -8.31 -8.50 -3.74
CA TRP A 17 -7.45 -7.33 -3.94
C TRP A 17 -8.11 -6.04 -3.46
N VAL A 18 -9.37 -5.88 -3.79
CA VAL A 18 -10.09 -4.63 -3.60
C VAL A 18 -10.63 -4.51 -2.17
N THR A 19 -11.12 -5.60 -1.58
CA THR A 19 -11.82 -5.56 -0.29
C THR A 19 -10.99 -4.97 0.85
N PRO A 20 -9.72 -5.37 1.09
CA PRO A 20 -8.93 -4.77 2.18
C PRO A 20 -8.69 -3.28 1.97
N VAL A 21 -8.38 -2.87 0.73
CA VAL A 21 -8.18 -1.46 0.38
C VAL A 21 -9.45 -0.66 0.55
N ALA A 22 -10.57 -1.17 0.03
CA ALA A 22 -11.87 -0.53 0.16
C ALA A 22 -12.29 -0.38 1.64
N LEU A 23 -12.09 -1.41 2.46
CA LEU A 23 -12.36 -1.34 3.90
C LEU A 23 -11.48 -0.29 4.57
N GLY A 24 -10.17 -0.27 4.27
CA GLY A 24 -9.27 0.75 4.80
C GLY A 24 -9.74 2.17 4.49
N LEU A 25 -10.13 2.43 3.23
CA LEU A 25 -10.61 3.74 2.81
C LEU A 25 -11.97 4.10 3.41
N VAL A 26 -12.94 3.19 3.31
CA VAL A 26 -14.32 3.45 3.77
C VAL A 26 -14.35 3.67 5.28
N VAL A 27 -13.70 2.81 6.06
CA VAL A 27 -13.69 2.96 7.53
C VAL A 27 -12.94 4.22 7.93
N THR A 28 -11.81 4.55 7.29
CA THR A 28 -11.11 5.82 7.55
C THR A 28 -11.99 7.02 7.19
N ALA A 29 -12.73 6.95 6.08
CA ALA A 29 -13.66 8.00 5.68
C ALA A 29 -14.83 8.16 6.66
N LEU A 30 -15.34 7.07 7.22
CA LEU A 30 -16.42 7.11 8.21
C LEU A 30 -15.97 7.69 9.55
N ILE A 31 -14.70 7.43 9.93
CA ILE A 31 -14.15 7.92 11.22
C ILE A 31 -13.71 9.38 11.11
N LEU A 32 -13.01 9.75 10.05
CA LEU A 32 -12.32 11.04 9.92
C LEU A 32 -12.94 11.98 8.87
N GLY A 33 -13.86 11.47 8.08
CA GLY A 33 -14.47 12.20 6.97
C GLY A 33 -13.95 11.77 5.58
N PRO A 34 -14.72 12.05 4.50
CA PRO A 34 -14.45 11.53 3.16
C PRO A 34 -13.13 12.03 2.55
N ALA A 35 -12.75 13.27 2.81
CA ALA A 35 -11.48 13.83 2.34
C ALA A 35 -10.27 13.10 2.96
N GLN A 36 -10.31 12.87 4.27
CA GLN A 36 -9.28 12.13 5.00
C GLN A 36 -9.24 10.66 4.57
N GLY A 37 -10.39 10.04 4.33
CA GLY A 37 -10.45 8.68 3.77
C GLY A 37 -9.69 8.57 2.45
N ALA A 38 -9.89 9.51 1.52
CA ALA A 38 -9.16 9.54 0.26
C ALA A 38 -7.63 9.70 0.45
N MET A 39 -7.21 10.50 1.42
CA MET A 39 -5.78 10.68 1.77
C MET A 39 -5.12 9.39 2.30
N GLY A 40 -5.90 8.47 2.85
CA GLY A 40 -5.42 7.16 3.31
C GLY A 40 -5.11 6.14 2.21
N LEU A 41 -5.37 6.44 0.94
CA LEU A 41 -5.27 5.50 -0.19
C LEU A 41 -3.92 4.76 -0.25
N LEU A 42 -2.81 5.48 -0.13
CA LEU A 42 -1.48 4.88 -0.22
C LEU A 42 -1.18 3.95 0.94
N GLY A 43 -1.67 4.27 2.15
CA GLY A 43 -1.61 3.38 3.29
C GLY A 43 -2.41 2.11 3.07
N ALA A 44 -3.67 2.24 2.64
CA ALA A 44 -4.53 1.10 2.35
C ALA A 44 -3.94 0.20 1.25
N GLN A 45 -3.36 0.77 0.19
CA GLN A 45 -2.71 0.00 -0.88
C GLN A 45 -1.48 -0.77 -0.40
N ALA A 46 -0.74 -0.27 0.59
CA ALA A 46 0.41 -0.98 1.17
C ALA A 46 0.00 -2.35 1.77
N ALA A 47 -1.27 -2.52 2.13
CA ALA A 47 -1.81 -3.80 2.63
C ALA A 47 -1.91 -4.91 1.56
N ASN A 48 -1.68 -4.60 0.30
CA ASN A 48 -1.61 -5.60 -0.77
C ASN A 48 -0.22 -6.25 -0.91
N ALA A 49 0.80 -5.77 -0.19
CA ALA A 49 2.15 -6.33 -0.25
C ALA A 49 2.21 -7.76 0.35
N GLY A 50 3.03 -8.63 -0.24
CA GLY A 50 3.25 -10.00 0.23
C GLY A 50 2.01 -10.89 0.24
N ARG A 51 1.12 -10.68 -0.69
CA ARG A 51 -0.20 -11.31 -0.69
C ARG A 51 -0.17 -12.81 -0.87
N ASP A 52 0.73 -13.30 -1.70
CA ASP A 52 0.90 -14.72 -1.99
C ASP A 52 1.86 -15.40 -1.00
N ASP A 53 2.39 -14.61 -0.05
CA ASP A 53 3.30 -15.11 0.98
C ASP A 53 2.56 -15.90 2.07
N PRO A 54 3.23 -16.88 2.70
CA PRO A 54 2.75 -17.54 3.91
C PRO A 54 2.49 -16.51 5.03
N MET A 55 1.53 -16.80 5.92
CA MET A 55 1.04 -15.89 6.96
C MET A 55 2.17 -15.13 7.69
N ARG A 56 3.19 -15.85 8.18
CA ARG A 56 4.30 -15.24 8.91
C ARG A 56 5.08 -14.25 8.05
N ARG A 57 5.43 -14.65 6.82
CA ARG A 57 6.17 -13.79 5.89
C ARG A 57 5.33 -12.58 5.48
N ARG A 58 4.03 -12.79 5.24
CA ARG A 58 3.10 -11.72 4.92
C ARG A 58 3.01 -10.66 6.00
N ILE A 59 2.91 -11.04 7.28
CA ILE A 59 2.90 -10.08 8.40
C ILE A 59 4.18 -9.23 8.39
N ILE A 60 5.34 -9.86 8.23
CA ILE A 60 6.63 -9.14 8.16
C ILE A 60 6.64 -8.19 6.96
N THR A 61 6.22 -8.67 5.78
CA THR A 61 6.17 -7.85 4.56
C THR A 61 5.24 -6.65 4.74
N LEU A 62 4.04 -6.86 5.31
CA LEU A 62 3.09 -5.78 5.59
C LEU A 62 3.67 -4.73 6.54
N LEU A 63 4.34 -5.16 7.61
CA LEU A 63 4.99 -4.24 8.55
C LEU A 63 6.11 -3.45 7.88
N VAL A 64 6.99 -4.13 7.13
CA VAL A 64 8.11 -3.48 6.43
C VAL A 64 7.60 -2.48 5.38
N VAL A 65 6.67 -2.91 4.53
CA VAL A 65 6.14 -2.05 3.47
C VAL A 65 5.32 -0.88 4.03
N GLY A 66 4.48 -1.15 5.03
CA GLY A 66 3.67 -0.10 5.67
C GLY A 66 4.53 0.94 6.38
N THR A 67 5.50 0.50 7.18
CA THR A 67 6.41 1.44 7.87
C THR A 67 7.30 2.21 6.88
N ALA A 68 7.80 1.56 5.82
CA ALA A 68 8.54 2.23 4.76
C ALA A 68 7.68 3.28 4.04
N THR A 69 6.43 2.96 3.74
CA THR A 69 5.48 3.90 3.11
C THR A 69 5.26 5.14 3.99
N LEU A 70 5.01 4.94 5.30
CA LEU A 70 4.84 6.03 6.25
C LEU A 70 6.11 6.87 6.40
N ALA A 71 7.28 6.22 6.53
CA ALA A 71 8.55 6.92 6.68
C ALA A 71 8.88 7.79 5.44
N ILE A 72 8.68 7.24 4.25
CA ILE A 72 8.95 7.95 3.00
C ILE A 72 7.95 9.08 2.78
N GLN A 73 6.68 8.89 3.14
CA GLN A 73 5.68 9.95 3.13
C GLN A 73 6.05 11.08 4.11
N ALA A 74 6.56 10.74 5.31
CA ALA A 74 7.05 11.73 6.27
C ALA A 74 8.23 12.53 5.72
N ILE A 75 9.20 11.85 5.08
CA ILE A 75 10.33 12.53 4.45
C ILE A 75 9.82 13.48 3.36
N GLY A 76 8.88 13.05 2.53
CA GLY A 76 8.25 13.91 1.51
C GLY A 76 7.64 15.17 2.11
N LEU A 77 6.88 15.05 3.20
CA LEU A 77 6.30 16.19 3.93
C LEU A 77 7.38 17.15 4.47
N LEU A 78 8.45 16.60 5.05
CA LEU A 78 9.52 17.39 5.66
C LEU A 78 10.37 18.16 4.64
N ILE A 79 10.57 17.61 3.44
CA ILE A 79 11.33 18.27 2.38
C ILE A 79 10.50 19.24 1.53
N ALA A 80 9.16 19.19 1.64
CA ALA A 80 8.25 20.01 0.85
C ALA A 80 8.57 21.53 0.88
N PRO A 81 8.99 22.14 2.03
CA PRO A 81 9.36 23.54 2.07
C PRO A 81 10.64 23.88 1.31
N TYR A 82 11.42 22.89 0.88
CA TYR A 82 12.72 23.04 0.26
C TYR A 82 12.74 22.48 -1.17
N PRO A 83 12.22 23.19 -2.20
CA PRO A 83 12.05 22.66 -3.56
C PRO A 83 13.33 22.09 -4.18
N TRP A 84 14.49 22.66 -3.85
CA TRP A 84 15.79 22.22 -4.34
C TRP A 84 16.24 20.86 -3.75
N LEU A 85 15.70 20.44 -2.57
CA LEU A 85 15.95 19.14 -1.97
C LEU A 85 15.06 18.03 -2.53
N VAL A 86 13.90 18.38 -3.07
CA VAL A 86 12.91 17.39 -3.50
C VAL A 86 13.48 16.42 -4.54
N ALA A 87 14.09 16.94 -5.60
CA ALA A 87 14.61 16.10 -6.67
C ALA A 87 15.74 15.16 -6.19
N PRO A 88 16.81 15.62 -5.52
CA PRO A 88 17.89 14.73 -5.09
C PRO A 88 17.44 13.73 -4.02
N VAL A 89 16.61 14.15 -3.06
CA VAL A 89 16.14 13.25 -1.99
C VAL A 89 15.20 12.18 -2.56
N MET A 90 14.24 12.55 -3.40
CA MET A 90 13.34 11.60 -4.02
C MET A 90 14.05 10.62 -4.96
N THR A 91 15.12 11.07 -5.64
CA THR A 91 15.96 10.17 -6.45
C THR A 91 16.66 9.12 -5.58
N LEU A 92 17.28 9.54 -4.48
CA LEU A 92 17.94 8.63 -3.54
C LEU A 92 16.95 7.64 -2.91
N ILE A 93 15.78 8.12 -2.49
CA ILE A 93 14.70 7.26 -1.98
C ILE A 93 14.29 6.23 -3.03
N THR A 94 14.06 6.67 -4.27
CA THR A 94 13.65 5.78 -5.36
C THR A 94 14.67 4.69 -5.60
N LEU A 95 15.95 5.04 -5.70
CA LEU A 95 17.04 4.09 -5.86
C LEU A 95 17.11 3.09 -4.69
N GLY A 96 17.05 3.59 -3.46
CA GLY A 96 17.07 2.76 -2.25
C GLY A 96 15.86 1.81 -2.16
N VAL A 97 14.66 2.32 -2.42
CA VAL A 97 13.43 1.53 -2.43
C VAL A 97 13.49 0.44 -3.50
N VAL A 98 13.84 0.78 -4.73
CA VAL A 98 13.94 -0.20 -5.82
C VAL A 98 14.98 -1.27 -5.49
N TRP A 99 16.14 -0.88 -4.96
CA TRP A 99 17.17 -1.82 -4.55
C TRP A 99 16.69 -2.78 -3.44
N VAL A 100 16.08 -2.26 -2.37
CA VAL A 100 15.56 -3.06 -1.26
C VAL A 100 14.46 -4.01 -1.72
N TRP A 101 13.52 -3.54 -2.55
CA TRP A 101 12.42 -4.38 -3.07
C TRP A 101 12.93 -5.52 -3.95
N HIS A 102 13.95 -5.26 -4.78
CA HIS A 102 14.61 -6.32 -5.56
C HIS A 102 15.34 -7.32 -4.66
N ALA A 103 16.07 -6.84 -3.65
CA ALA A 103 16.78 -7.70 -2.71
C ALA A 103 15.83 -8.61 -1.89
N LEU A 104 14.65 -8.08 -1.52
CA LEU A 104 13.66 -8.82 -0.73
C LEU A 104 12.71 -9.69 -1.59
N HIS A 105 12.80 -9.63 -2.92
CA HIS A 105 11.91 -10.35 -3.84
C HIS A 105 10.43 -10.15 -3.48
N THR A 106 10.05 -8.95 -3.06
CA THR A 106 8.66 -8.62 -2.72
C THR A 106 7.84 -8.52 -4.01
N GLY A 107 6.74 -9.25 -4.07
CA GLY A 107 5.81 -9.22 -5.19
C GLY A 107 5.07 -7.88 -5.34
N PRO A 108 4.10 -7.80 -6.26
CA PRO A 108 3.24 -6.62 -6.43
C PRO A 108 2.61 -6.17 -5.09
N PRO A 109 2.42 -4.85 -4.86
CA PRO A 109 2.46 -3.75 -5.82
C PRO A 109 3.86 -3.19 -6.13
N GLY A 110 4.92 -3.77 -5.58
CA GLY A 110 6.29 -3.34 -5.85
C GLY A 110 6.67 -2.00 -5.21
N PRO A 111 7.84 -1.46 -5.61
CA PRO A 111 8.39 -0.23 -5.04
C PRO A 111 7.58 1.02 -5.39
N ILE A 112 6.78 0.98 -6.45
CA ILE A 112 6.03 2.12 -6.98
C ILE A 112 5.14 2.77 -5.91
N ASN A 113 4.38 1.97 -5.14
CA ASN A 113 3.48 2.52 -4.12
C ASN A 113 4.23 3.34 -3.06
N THR A 114 5.40 2.85 -2.65
CA THR A 114 6.23 3.49 -1.62
C THR A 114 6.87 4.79 -2.15
N VAL A 115 7.31 4.81 -3.41
CA VAL A 115 7.83 6.02 -4.06
C VAL A 115 6.71 7.06 -4.24
N PHE A 116 5.52 6.62 -4.66
CA PHE A 116 4.36 7.51 -4.74
C PHE A 116 3.97 8.11 -3.39
N ALA A 117 4.13 7.37 -2.30
CA ALA A 117 3.87 7.93 -0.96
C ALA A 117 4.79 9.11 -0.63
N GLY A 118 6.05 9.08 -1.05
CA GLY A 118 6.97 10.20 -0.91
C GLY A 118 6.58 11.42 -1.76
N ALA A 119 6.27 11.19 -3.04
CA ALA A 119 5.81 12.24 -3.94
C ALA A 119 4.50 12.86 -3.45
N PHE A 120 3.56 12.03 -2.98
CA PHE A 120 2.30 12.49 -2.39
C PHE A 120 2.54 13.28 -1.10
N GLY A 121 3.45 12.82 -0.23
CA GLY A 121 3.84 13.55 0.97
C GLY A 121 4.41 14.94 0.63
N THR A 122 5.30 15.02 -0.36
CA THR A 122 5.85 16.30 -0.85
C THR A 122 4.73 17.22 -1.35
N TYR A 123 3.83 16.71 -2.18
CA TYR A 123 2.70 17.49 -2.67
C TYR A 123 1.80 17.97 -1.52
N MET A 124 1.43 17.10 -0.58
CA MET A 124 0.60 17.48 0.56
C MET A 124 1.30 18.51 1.47
N GLY A 125 2.62 18.39 1.63
CA GLY A 125 3.39 19.39 2.36
C GLY A 125 3.31 20.79 1.74
N THR A 126 3.31 20.91 0.41
CA THR A 126 3.08 22.21 -0.27
C THR A 126 1.66 22.74 -0.07
N GLN A 127 0.69 21.88 0.24
CA GLN A 127 -0.68 22.26 0.58
C GLN A 127 -0.89 22.58 2.07
N GLY A 128 0.20 22.62 2.86
CA GLY A 128 0.15 22.93 4.28
C GLY A 128 -0.15 21.75 5.21
N TRP A 129 -0.19 20.53 4.69
CA TRP A 129 -0.31 19.35 5.54
C TRP A 129 1.01 19.08 6.28
N THR A 130 0.88 18.60 7.51
CA THR A 130 2.01 18.26 8.36
C THR A 130 2.12 16.75 8.60
N VAL A 131 3.27 16.33 9.10
CA VAL A 131 3.50 14.93 9.53
C VAL A 131 2.43 14.51 10.55
N ALA A 132 2.10 15.39 11.51
CA ALA A 132 1.11 15.11 12.56
C ALA A 132 -0.33 14.97 12.04
N THR A 133 -0.66 15.58 10.91
CA THR A 133 -2.02 15.51 10.36
C THR A 133 -2.18 14.41 9.31
N LEU A 134 -1.20 14.18 8.44
CA LEU A 134 -1.34 13.23 7.34
C LEU A 134 -0.96 11.78 7.73
N LEU A 135 0.12 11.58 8.50
CA LEU A 135 0.58 10.24 8.82
C LEU A 135 -0.42 9.41 9.62
N PRO A 136 -1.12 9.94 10.64
CA PRO A 136 -2.14 9.18 11.36
C PRO A 136 -3.25 8.67 10.44
N VAL A 137 -3.68 9.47 9.46
CA VAL A 137 -4.70 9.08 8.48
C VAL A 137 -4.20 7.91 7.61
N THR A 138 -2.99 8.02 7.08
CA THR A 138 -2.37 6.97 6.27
C THR A 138 -2.12 5.70 7.09
N ALA A 139 -1.65 5.84 8.35
CA ALA A 139 -1.42 4.72 9.26
C ALA A 139 -2.73 4.00 9.64
N LEU A 140 -3.79 4.75 9.89
CA LEU A 140 -5.12 4.20 10.20
C LEU A 140 -5.64 3.39 9.01
N ALA A 141 -5.62 3.96 7.81
CA ALA A 141 -6.07 3.28 6.60
C ALA A 141 -5.24 2.01 6.30
N TRP A 142 -3.92 2.08 6.49
CA TRP A 142 -3.03 0.93 6.38
C TRP A 142 -3.35 -0.15 7.43
N GLY A 143 -3.50 0.23 8.70
CA GLY A 143 -3.78 -0.70 9.79
C GLY A 143 -5.09 -1.47 9.59
N ILE A 144 -6.15 -0.77 9.19
CA ILE A 144 -7.45 -1.38 8.88
C ILE A 144 -7.34 -2.33 7.68
N ALA A 145 -6.72 -1.89 6.59
CA ALA A 145 -6.57 -2.69 5.39
C ALA A 145 -5.66 -3.92 5.63
N ALA A 146 -4.56 -3.75 6.38
CA ALA A 146 -3.68 -4.85 6.77
C ALA A 146 -4.39 -5.87 7.67
N GLY A 147 -5.14 -5.40 8.66
CA GLY A 147 -5.97 -6.26 9.53
C GLY A 147 -7.01 -7.05 8.74
N ALA A 148 -7.75 -6.40 7.85
CA ALA A 148 -8.71 -7.05 6.95
C ALA A 148 -8.03 -8.08 6.05
N SER A 149 -6.86 -7.75 5.51
CA SER A 149 -6.06 -8.62 4.64
C SER A 149 -5.59 -9.89 5.36
N ILE A 150 -5.16 -9.76 6.62
CA ILE A 150 -4.77 -10.89 7.47
C ILE A 150 -5.98 -11.74 7.87
N ALA A 151 -7.09 -11.10 8.24
CA ALA A 151 -8.33 -11.79 8.59
C ALA A 151 -8.86 -12.64 7.42
N MET A 152 -8.86 -12.09 6.21
CA MET A 152 -9.26 -12.83 5.01
C MET A 152 -8.37 -14.05 4.74
N LEU A 153 -7.06 -13.95 4.99
CA LEU A 153 -6.16 -15.08 4.86
C LEU A 153 -6.40 -16.14 5.94
N ALA A 154 -6.72 -15.73 7.16
CA ALA A 154 -7.04 -16.64 8.26
C ALA A 154 -8.35 -17.43 8.00
N LEU A 155 -9.33 -16.79 7.34
CA LEU A 155 -10.60 -17.41 6.98
C LEU A 155 -10.50 -18.37 5.78
N ASP A 156 -9.53 -18.16 4.87
CA ASP A 156 -9.33 -19.04 3.70
C ASP A 156 -7.81 -19.26 3.43
N PRO A 157 -7.16 -20.08 4.27
CA PRO A 157 -5.72 -20.30 4.20
C PRO A 157 -5.25 -21.08 2.94
N HIS A 158 -6.16 -21.77 2.27
CA HIS A 158 -5.88 -22.58 1.07
C HIS A 158 -6.18 -21.84 -0.25
N GLY A 159 -6.81 -20.69 -0.17
CA GLY A 159 -7.25 -19.94 -1.34
C GLY A 159 -6.13 -19.60 -2.35
N PRO A 160 -4.91 -19.21 -1.93
CA PRO A 160 -3.82 -18.94 -2.86
C PRO A 160 -3.35 -20.17 -3.64
N ARG A 161 -3.40 -21.35 -3.03
CA ARG A 161 -2.99 -22.62 -3.67
C ARG A 161 -3.99 -23.09 -4.73
N HIS A 162 -5.30 -22.96 -4.46
CA HIS A 162 -6.34 -23.28 -5.45
C HIS A 162 -6.27 -22.34 -6.66
N GLU A 163 -6.00 -21.07 -6.46
CA GLU A 163 -5.86 -20.09 -7.55
C GLU A 163 -4.65 -20.38 -8.44
N ALA A 164 -3.56 -20.92 -7.89
CA ALA A 164 -2.38 -21.31 -8.67
C ALA A 164 -2.62 -22.57 -9.52
N VAL A 165 -3.42 -23.51 -9.02
CA VAL A 165 -3.78 -24.75 -9.75
C VAL A 165 -4.78 -24.43 -10.88
N ASP A 166 -5.72 -23.52 -10.65
CA ASP A 166 -6.71 -23.12 -11.67
C ASP A 166 -6.10 -22.25 -12.80
N ALA A 167 -4.89 -21.75 -12.61
CA ALA A 167 -4.18 -20.90 -13.57
C ALA A 167 -3.16 -21.66 -14.43
N ALA A 168 -2.86 -22.92 -14.08
CA ALA A 168 -1.93 -23.81 -14.82
C ALA A 168 -2.66 -24.62 -15.87
#